data_46678af0af2836b280c612061e50b2c6
#
_entry.id   46678af0af2836b280c612061e50b2c6
#
_cell.length_a   1.000
_cell.length_b   1.000
_cell.length_c   1.000
_cell.angle_alpha   90.00
_cell.angle_beta   90.00
_cell.angle_gamma   90.00
#
_symmetry.space_group_name_H-M   'P 1'
#
loop_
_entity.id
_entity.type
_entity.pdbx_description
1 polymer ?
#
loop_
_entity_poly.entity_id
_entity_poly.type
_entity_poly.pdbx_seq_one_letter_code
_entity_poly.pdbx_strand_id
1 'polypeptide(L)'
;MEFRHKIFEGLKNTPEGWRFCNCWNKEASGKGNQYHSPYTLEEVLNKGGNGVGVLLGGHSTTTINGKKYGLGAIDLDGTGSDISFQHHVGIDVSTLPRTVTVASGKKDRKQMFFWIPEENLDGLKGCKKKLDGHAHFELRIGNQYSMVAGVHPETDGYFWVNSPADTDIAIAPLTFLESWEEVSPRKTKKGFSRRIPRTKDDLIKDVARVDKYLERYYSPANNYSDYDTWLTVLMALHHLSLEWEENTGFKDKLLPSAHKWSSWMSNYDAQELEYKWDSFSKDISDEGVVTIASFFHKAKEHANWAIDEEEKKKQFEEKPKRKKTELLNDIFESALRGDKDSYAEDFAEMEVRFRKRA
;
A
#
# COMPACT_ATOMS: atom_id res chain seq x y z
N MET A 1 14.95 32.32 4.19
CA MET A 1 14.01 33.03 5.08
C MET A 1 12.64 33.27 4.41
N GLU A 2 12.58 33.74 3.17
CA GLU A 2 11.33 34.05 2.45
C GLU A 2 10.38 32.85 2.30
N PHE A 3 10.91 31.68 2.00
CA PHE A 3 10.10 30.46 1.85
C PHE A 3 9.41 30.04 3.17
N ARG A 4 10.11 30.11 4.30
CA ARG A 4 9.54 29.80 5.61
C ARG A 4 8.43 30.79 6.00
N HIS A 5 8.55 32.03 5.63
CA HIS A 5 7.52 33.02 5.88
C HIS A 5 6.21 32.68 5.14
N LYS A 6 6.31 32.25 3.89
CA LYS A 6 5.12 31.81 3.10
C LYS A 6 4.45 30.57 3.70
N ILE A 7 5.24 29.61 4.19
CA ILE A 7 4.68 28.43 4.88
C ILE A 7 3.94 28.87 6.16
N PHE A 8 4.55 29.74 6.95
CA PHE A 8 3.95 30.24 8.18
C PHE A 8 2.62 30.94 7.95
N GLU A 9 2.56 31.87 7.00
CA GLU A 9 1.34 32.59 6.67
C GLU A 9 0.21 31.65 6.23
N GLY A 10 0.53 30.61 5.48
CA GLY A 10 -0.44 29.61 5.04
C GLY A 10 -1.01 28.73 6.15
N LEU A 11 -0.27 28.56 7.25
CA LEU A 11 -0.62 27.65 8.35
C LEU A 11 -1.16 28.33 9.60
N LYS A 12 -1.04 29.66 9.73
CA LYS A 12 -1.37 30.39 10.96
C LYS A 12 -2.81 30.24 11.44
N ASN A 13 -3.74 29.91 10.56
CA ASN A 13 -5.16 29.74 10.88
C ASN A 13 -5.56 28.25 10.97
N THR A 14 -4.59 27.32 11.01
CA THR A 14 -4.93 25.92 11.21
C THR A 14 -5.47 25.69 12.61
N PRO A 15 -6.42 24.75 12.81
CA PRO A 15 -6.99 24.46 14.11
C PRO A 15 -5.94 24.10 15.16
N GLU A 16 -6.09 24.57 16.39
CA GLU A 16 -5.16 24.33 17.50
C GLU A 16 -4.93 22.82 17.77
N GLY A 17 -5.95 22.00 17.55
CA GLY A 17 -5.88 20.56 17.74
C GLY A 17 -5.10 19.81 16.64
N TRP A 18 -4.67 20.48 15.58
CA TRP A 18 -3.84 19.87 14.57
C TRP A 18 -2.43 19.56 15.11
N ARG A 19 -1.90 18.44 14.66
CA ARG A 19 -0.53 18.01 14.95
C ARG A 19 0.20 17.78 13.64
N PHE A 20 1.49 18.07 13.62
CA PHE A 20 2.26 18.17 12.40
C PHE A 20 3.48 17.28 12.43
N CYS A 21 3.97 16.97 11.23
CA CYS A 21 5.31 16.43 11.02
C CYS A 21 6.11 17.35 10.10
N ASN A 22 7.40 17.39 10.33
CA ASN A 22 8.36 18.07 9.48
C ASN A 22 8.71 17.19 8.30
N CYS A 23 8.71 17.74 7.08
CA CYS A 23 8.96 16.99 5.87
C CYS A 23 10.11 17.59 5.03
N TRP A 24 10.80 16.69 4.32
CA TRP A 24 11.71 17.01 3.24
C TRP A 24 11.19 16.35 1.96
N ASN A 25 10.95 17.15 0.91
CA ASN A 25 10.44 16.66 -0.38
C ASN A 25 9.24 15.69 -0.24
N LYS A 26 8.29 16.02 0.61
CA LYS A 26 7.09 15.24 1.00
C LYS A 26 7.33 14.09 1.99
N GLU A 27 8.55 13.69 2.27
CA GLU A 27 8.84 12.62 3.22
C GLU A 27 8.98 13.16 4.64
N ALA A 28 8.31 12.53 5.60
CA ALA A 28 8.44 12.90 6.99
C ALA A 28 9.83 12.57 7.52
N SER A 29 10.49 13.54 8.15
CA SER A 29 11.86 13.40 8.65
C SER A 29 12.01 12.42 9.82
N GLY A 30 10.91 11.98 10.41
CA GLY A 30 10.90 11.15 11.62
C GLY A 30 10.93 9.64 11.42
N LYS A 31 10.94 9.12 10.17
CA LYS A 31 10.93 7.67 9.85
C LYS A 31 9.95 6.85 10.73
N GLY A 32 8.72 7.35 10.93
CA GLY A 32 7.70 6.75 11.81
C GLY A 32 7.61 7.38 13.22
N ASN A 33 8.67 7.99 13.75
CA ASN A 33 8.65 8.64 15.06
C ASN A 33 7.72 9.87 15.12
N GLN A 34 7.33 10.45 13.98
CA GLN A 34 6.39 11.57 13.94
C GLN A 34 5.05 11.27 14.61
N TYR A 35 4.64 10.03 14.69
CA TYR A 35 3.38 9.62 15.35
C TYR A 35 3.52 9.51 16.86
N HIS A 36 4.73 9.25 17.37
CA HIS A 36 5.03 9.18 18.81
C HIS A 36 5.33 10.55 19.42
N SER A 37 5.86 11.46 18.61
CA SER A 37 6.21 12.82 19.03
C SER A 37 5.76 13.84 17.99
N PRO A 38 4.44 14.02 17.84
CA PRO A 38 3.87 14.97 16.89
C PRO A 38 4.16 16.41 17.33
N TYR A 39 4.38 17.28 16.35
CA TYR A 39 4.66 18.70 16.60
C TYR A 39 3.37 19.53 16.65
N THR A 40 3.37 20.55 17.51
CA THR A 40 2.49 21.71 17.37
C THR A 40 2.88 22.54 16.15
N LEU A 41 2.08 23.52 15.77
CA LEU A 41 2.42 24.44 14.68
C LEU A 41 3.73 25.17 14.97
N GLU A 42 3.88 25.73 16.15
CA GLU A 42 5.08 26.47 16.56
C GLU A 42 6.34 25.58 16.49
N GLU A 43 6.26 24.38 17.02
CA GLU A 43 7.39 23.44 17.02
C GLU A 43 7.80 23.03 15.59
N VAL A 44 6.85 22.72 14.70
CA VAL A 44 7.20 22.29 13.33
C VAL A 44 7.80 23.43 12.51
N LEU A 45 7.37 24.67 12.73
CA LEU A 45 7.90 25.85 12.06
C LEU A 45 9.34 26.15 12.48
N ASN A 46 9.77 25.71 13.64
CA ASN A 46 11.15 25.82 14.12
C ASN A 46 12.05 24.67 13.62
N LYS A 47 11.50 23.68 12.87
CA LYS A 47 12.30 22.60 12.26
C LYS A 47 12.87 23.01 10.89
N GLY A 48 13.85 22.25 10.42
CA GLY A 48 14.62 22.59 9.22
C GLY A 48 14.04 22.13 7.88
N GLY A 49 12.87 21.52 7.84
CA GLY A 49 12.27 20.94 6.63
C GLY A 49 11.85 21.96 5.55
N ASN A 50 11.55 21.49 4.36
CA ASN A 50 11.00 22.27 3.25
C ASN A 50 9.50 21.99 3.02
N GLY A 51 8.86 21.28 3.94
CA GLY A 51 7.42 20.98 3.92
C GLY A 51 6.87 20.64 5.30
N VAL A 52 5.55 20.74 5.41
CA VAL A 52 4.79 20.43 6.63
C VAL A 52 3.64 19.51 6.26
N GLY A 53 3.56 18.37 6.93
CA GLY A 53 2.43 17.45 6.87
C GLY A 53 1.57 17.56 8.13
N VAL A 54 0.26 17.49 8.00
CA VAL A 54 -0.67 17.32 9.12
C VAL A 54 -0.88 15.84 9.39
N LEU A 55 -0.80 15.42 10.64
CA LEU A 55 -1.05 14.05 11.06
C LEU A 55 -2.55 13.78 11.11
N LEU A 56 -2.96 12.58 10.72
CA LEU A 56 -4.36 12.18 10.62
C LEU A 56 -4.81 11.29 11.80
N GLY A 57 -6.07 10.89 11.78
CA GLY A 57 -6.67 10.06 12.83
C GLY A 57 -6.72 10.76 14.18
N GLY A 58 -6.49 10.01 15.24
CA GLY A 58 -6.47 10.51 16.61
C GLY A 58 -5.26 11.39 16.97
N HIS A 59 -4.32 11.63 16.05
CA HIS A 59 -3.19 12.53 16.27
C HIS A 59 -3.60 14.00 16.19
N SER A 60 -4.46 14.35 15.23
CA SER A 60 -5.06 15.69 15.12
C SER A 60 -6.52 15.60 15.53
N THR A 61 -6.88 16.28 16.61
CA THR A 61 -8.19 16.14 17.25
C THR A 61 -8.84 17.50 17.52
N THR A 62 -10.16 17.48 17.68
CA THR A 62 -10.93 18.63 18.16
C THR A 62 -12.10 18.15 19.03
N THR A 63 -12.71 19.06 19.76
CA THR A 63 -13.96 18.81 20.48
C THR A 63 -15.02 19.81 20.01
N ILE A 64 -16.11 19.30 19.45
CA ILE A 64 -17.24 20.10 18.96
C ILE A 64 -18.49 19.67 19.73
N ASN A 65 -19.13 20.60 20.42
CA ASN A 65 -20.33 20.33 21.23
C ASN A 65 -20.15 19.15 22.21
N GLY A 66 -18.98 19.06 22.85
CA GLY A 66 -18.65 18.01 23.82
C GLY A 66 -18.29 16.64 23.22
N LYS A 67 -18.35 16.46 21.90
CA LYS A 67 -17.91 15.25 21.20
C LYS A 67 -16.52 15.42 20.63
N LYS A 68 -15.71 14.37 20.72
CA LYS A 68 -14.36 14.33 20.17
C LYS A 68 -14.35 13.83 18.74
N TYR A 69 -13.41 14.37 17.97
CA TYR A 69 -13.21 14.05 16.55
C TYR A 69 -11.72 13.91 16.27
N GLY A 70 -11.39 13.04 15.33
CA GLY A 70 -10.07 12.96 14.71
C GLY A 70 -10.11 13.44 13.26
N LEU A 71 -8.95 13.66 12.66
CA LEU A 71 -8.83 14.20 11.31
C LEU A 71 -8.72 13.06 10.27
N GLY A 72 -9.59 13.07 9.26
CA GLY A 72 -9.49 12.23 8.08
C GLY A 72 -9.30 13.07 6.82
N ALA A 73 -8.85 12.46 5.72
CA ALA A 73 -8.71 13.14 4.45
C ALA A 73 -9.13 12.28 3.25
N ILE A 74 -9.68 12.94 2.23
CA ILE A 74 -9.83 12.41 0.88
C ILE A 74 -8.70 13.00 0.05
N ASP A 75 -7.87 12.17 -0.57
CA ASP A 75 -6.80 12.58 -1.48
C ASP A 75 -7.19 12.20 -2.92
N LEU A 76 -7.49 13.20 -3.74
CA LEU A 76 -7.78 13.04 -5.17
C LEU A 76 -6.48 13.28 -5.94
N ASP A 77 -5.96 12.25 -6.63
CA ASP A 77 -4.61 12.25 -7.18
C ASP A 77 -4.56 12.39 -8.71
N GLY A 78 -5.40 13.22 -9.28
CA GLY A 78 -5.37 13.59 -10.69
C GLY A 78 -6.68 13.41 -11.43
N THR A 79 -6.63 13.55 -12.76
CA THR A 79 -7.81 13.57 -13.63
C THR A 79 -8.60 12.27 -13.54
N GLY A 80 -9.90 12.39 -13.21
CA GLY A 80 -10.83 11.28 -13.05
C GLY A 80 -10.74 10.59 -11.70
N SER A 81 -9.95 11.08 -10.75
CA SER A 81 -9.93 10.55 -9.38
C SER A 81 -11.27 10.71 -8.65
N ASP A 82 -12.02 11.75 -8.97
CA ASP A 82 -13.41 11.96 -8.56
C ASP A 82 -14.37 10.89 -9.11
N ILE A 83 -14.18 10.49 -10.37
CA ILE A 83 -14.93 9.38 -10.98
C ILE A 83 -14.56 8.05 -10.31
N SER A 84 -13.27 7.82 -10.04
CA SER A 84 -12.82 6.65 -9.27
C SER A 84 -13.43 6.63 -7.86
N PHE A 85 -13.48 7.79 -7.20
CA PHE A 85 -14.11 7.95 -5.89
C PHE A 85 -15.61 7.62 -5.95
N GLN A 86 -16.34 8.22 -6.87
CA GLN A 86 -17.80 7.98 -7.04
C GLN A 86 -18.08 6.51 -7.35
N HIS A 87 -17.28 5.87 -8.20
CA HIS A 87 -17.45 4.46 -8.55
C HIS A 87 -17.31 3.53 -7.35
N HIS A 88 -16.30 3.77 -6.50
CA HIS A 88 -16.00 2.86 -5.39
C HIS A 88 -16.75 3.21 -4.10
N VAL A 89 -16.94 4.51 -3.81
CA VAL A 89 -17.56 5.01 -2.58
C VAL A 89 -19.07 5.20 -2.74
N GLY A 90 -19.57 5.29 -3.99
CA GLY A 90 -21.00 5.50 -4.27
C GLY A 90 -21.48 6.93 -4.04
N ILE A 91 -20.58 7.88 -3.78
CA ILE A 91 -20.90 9.29 -3.47
C ILE A 91 -20.17 10.18 -4.47
N ASP A 92 -20.86 11.15 -5.04
CA ASP A 92 -20.20 12.21 -5.79
C ASP A 92 -19.47 13.13 -4.81
N VAL A 93 -18.14 13.23 -4.94
CA VAL A 93 -17.30 14.05 -4.06
C VAL A 93 -17.71 15.53 -4.04
N SER A 94 -18.33 16.03 -5.10
CA SER A 94 -18.84 17.41 -5.19
C SER A 94 -20.05 17.67 -4.30
N THR A 95 -20.75 16.63 -3.87
CA THR A 95 -21.92 16.73 -2.96
C THR A 95 -21.53 16.73 -1.49
N LEU A 96 -20.27 16.42 -1.18
CA LEU A 96 -19.77 16.49 0.20
C LEU A 96 -19.74 17.96 0.68
N PRO A 97 -19.89 18.17 2.00
CA PRO A 97 -19.82 19.53 2.56
C PRO A 97 -18.52 20.23 2.18
N ARG A 98 -18.61 21.53 1.92
CA ARG A 98 -17.42 22.37 1.74
C ARG A 98 -16.55 22.27 3.00
N THR A 99 -15.28 22.00 2.81
CA THR A 99 -14.32 21.80 3.89
C THR A 99 -12.95 22.36 3.52
N VAL A 100 -12.06 22.47 4.51
CA VAL A 100 -10.67 22.85 4.28
C VAL A 100 -10.05 21.92 3.25
N THR A 101 -9.44 22.52 2.23
CA THR A 101 -8.91 21.79 1.06
C THR A 101 -7.58 22.38 0.62
N VAL A 102 -6.59 21.52 0.40
CA VAL A 102 -5.26 21.87 -0.11
C VAL A 102 -5.03 21.22 -1.48
N ALA A 103 -4.33 21.91 -2.37
CA ALA A 103 -3.88 21.36 -3.65
C ALA A 103 -2.36 21.41 -3.78
N SER A 104 -1.80 20.51 -4.60
CA SER A 104 -0.35 20.43 -4.86
C SER A 104 0.08 21.18 -6.12
N GLY A 105 -0.80 21.97 -6.75
CA GLY A 105 -0.55 22.65 -8.01
C GLY A 105 -0.57 21.75 -9.26
N LYS A 106 -0.67 20.44 -9.12
CA LYS A 106 -0.96 19.52 -10.23
C LYS A 106 -2.44 19.53 -10.56
N LYS A 107 -2.76 19.38 -11.84
CA LYS A 107 -4.14 19.36 -12.34
C LYS A 107 -4.95 18.29 -11.62
N ASP A 108 -6.14 18.66 -11.16
CA ASP A 108 -7.15 17.80 -10.53
C ASP A 108 -6.65 17.06 -9.27
N ARG A 109 -5.58 17.55 -8.61
CA ARG A 109 -5.07 17.03 -7.35
C ARG A 109 -5.44 17.92 -6.19
N LYS A 110 -6.13 17.35 -5.22
CA LYS A 110 -6.51 18.04 -3.98
C LYS A 110 -6.73 17.07 -2.84
N GLN A 111 -6.52 17.56 -1.63
CA GLN A 111 -6.81 16.84 -0.38
C GLN A 111 -7.86 17.62 0.40
N MET A 112 -8.93 16.94 0.77
CA MET A 112 -10.08 17.48 1.50
C MET A 112 -10.09 16.91 2.91
N PHE A 113 -10.14 17.75 3.94
CA PHE A 113 -10.07 17.34 5.33
C PHE A 113 -11.45 17.29 5.98
N PHE A 114 -11.69 16.26 6.79
CA PHE A 114 -12.96 16.07 7.51
C PHE A 114 -12.72 15.69 8.95
N TRP A 115 -13.54 16.22 9.85
CA TRP A 115 -13.63 15.71 11.22
C TRP A 115 -14.42 14.39 11.23
N ILE A 116 -13.80 13.36 11.76
CA ILE A 116 -14.35 12.02 11.92
C ILE A 116 -14.67 11.81 13.40
N PRO A 117 -15.92 11.46 13.77
CA PRO A 117 -16.24 11.16 15.17
C PRO A 117 -15.30 10.11 15.76
N GLU A 118 -14.91 10.27 17.04
CA GLU A 118 -13.96 9.37 17.71
C GLU A 118 -14.40 7.91 17.65
N GLU A 119 -15.70 7.66 17.81
CA GLU A 119 -16.32 6.32 17.73
C GLU A 119 -16.14 5.63 16.37
N ASN A 120 -15.90 6.36 15.29
CA ASN A 120 -15.69 5.80 13.95
C ASN A 120 -14.20 5.58 13.61
N LEU A 121 -13.27 6.17 14.36
CA LEU A 121 -11.84 6.15 14.02
C LEU A 121 -11.26 4.72 13.92
N ASP A 122 -11.65 3.84 14.82
CA ASP A 122 -11.13 2.46 14.87
C ASP A 122 -11.68 1.56 13.75
N GLY A 123 -12.90 1.87 13.26
CA GLY A 123 -13.56 1.13 12.17
C GLY A 123 -12.98 1.46 10.80
N LEU A 124 -12.56 2.70 10.60
CA LEU A 124 -12.08 3.19 9.31
C LEU A 124 -10.61 2.84 9.07
N LYS A 125 -10.27 2.50 7.84
CA LYS A 125 -8.90 2.24 7.39
C LYS A 125 -8.58 3.09 6.16
N GLY A 126 -7.31 3.46 6.05
CA GLY A 126 -6.80 4.04 4.83
C GLY A 126 -6.96 3.06 3.66
N CYS A 127 -7.39 3.56 2.52
CA CYS A 127 -7.47 2.75 1.31
C CYS A 127 -7.14 3.59 0.08
N LYS A 128 -6.58 2.92 -0.93
CA LYS A 128 -6.29 3.49 -2.25
C LYS A 128 -7.04 2.68 -3.28
N LYS A 129 -7.84 3.36 -4.12
CA LYS A 129 -8.64 2.72 -5.17
C LYS A 129 -8.50 3.49 -6.47
N LYS A 130 -8.71 2.77 -7.57
CA LYS A 130 -8.61 3.31 -8.93
C LYS A 130 -9.62 2.60 -9.82
N LEU A 131 -10.29 3.36 -10.67
CA LEU A 131 -11.04 2.84 -11.81
C LEU A 131 -10.15 2.87 -13.06
N ASP A 132 -10.23 1.86 -13.89
CA ASP A 132 -9.42 1.76 -15.11
C ASP A 132 -9.62 2.99 -16.01
N GLY A 133 -8.51 3.50 -16.53
CA GLY A 133 -8.50 4.73 -17.34
C GLY A 133 -8.54 6.06 -16.53
N HIS A 134 -8.70 6.02 -15.21
CA HIS A 134 -8.80 7.20 -14.35
C HIS A 134 -7.66 7.25 -13.32
N ALA A 135 -7.42 8.41 -12.70
CA ALA A 135 -6.50 8.52 -11.58
C ALA A 135 -7.08 7.87 -10.32
N HIS A 136 -6.23 7.52 -9.39
CA HIS A 136 -6.65 6.97 -8.11
C HIS A 136 -7.09 8.06 -7.12
N PHE A 137 -7.84 7.63 -6.11
CA PHE A 137 -8.06 8.39 -4.88
C PHE A 137 -7.55 7.60 -3.69
N GLU A 138 -7.29 8.30 -2.58
CA GLU A 138 -6.98 7.70 -1.30
C GLU A 138 -7.91 8.24 -0.22
N LEU A 139 -8.45 7.34 0.61
CA LEU A 139 -9.05 7.70 1.89
C LEU A 139 -7.97 7.52 2.96
N ARG A 140 -7.67 8.57 3.68
CA ARG A 140 -6.50 8.65 4.56
C ARG A 140 -6.91 8.91 6.01
N ILE A 141 -6.43 8.05 6.93
CA ILE A 141 -6.74 8.13 8.37
C ILE A 141 -5.68 7.34 9.16
N GLY A 142 -5.65 7.50 10.48
CA GLY A 142 -4.74 6.77 11.36
C GLY A 142 -3.30 7.24 11.24
N ASN A 143 -2.34 6.33 11.25
CA ASN A 143 -0.91 6.66 11.15
C ASN A 143 -0.52 7.07 9.73
N GLN A 144 -1.13 8.14 9.24
CA GLN A 144 -0.84 8.78 7.97
C GLN A 144 -0.71 10.30 8.18
N TYR A 145 -0.11 10.98 7.22
CA TYR A 145 -0.08 12.43 7.17
C TYR A 145 -0.42 12.92 5.77
N SER A 146 -0.90 14.14 5.68
CA SER A 146 -1.21 14.85 4.45
C SER A 146 -0.41 16.14 4.36
N MET A 147 0.27 16.37 3.23
CA MET A 147 1.02 17.60 3.04
C MET A 147 0.08 18.81 2.96
N VAL A 148 0.35 19.83 3.77
CA VAL A 148 -0.45 21.06 3.84
C VAL A 148 0.32 22.30 3.44
N ALA A 149 1.65 22.23 3.43
CA ALA A 149 2.50 23.34 2.99
C ALA A 149 3.87 22.82 2.54
N GLY A 150 4.56 23.59 1.73
CA GLY A 150 5.94 23.32 1.36
C GLY A 150 6.17 23.11 -0.13
N VAL A 151 7.39 22.70 -0.47
CA VAL A 151 7.82 22.47 -1.84
C VAL A 151 7.16 21.18 -2.38
N HIS A 152 6.78 21.24 -3.65
CA HIS A 152 6.41 20.08 -4.42
C HIS A 152 7.44 19.88 -5.54
N PRO A 153 7.95 18.65 -5.81
CA PRO A 153 9.05 18.45 -6.78
C PRO A 153 8.76 18.93 -8.20
N GLU A 154 7.49 19.04 -8.57
CA GLU A 154 7.05 19.30 -9.95
C GLU A 154 6.14 20.52 -10.09
N THR A 155 5.88 21.28 -9.01
CA THR A 155 4.99 22.45 -9.00
C THR A 155 5.51 23.52 -8.06
N ASP A 156 4.82 24.66 -8.00
CA ASP A 156 5.15 25.76 -7.07
C ASP A 156 4.88 25.45 -5.59
N GLY A 157 4.41 24.23 -5.28
CA GLY A 157 4.16 23.79 -3.91
C GLY A 157 2.68 23.63 -3.60
N TYR A 158 2.40 23.55 -2.29
CA TYR A 158 1.05 23.37 -1.77
C TYR A 158 0.39 24.72 -1.50
N PHE A 159 -0.91 24.84 -1.82
CA PHE A 159 -1.71 26.01 -1.56
C PHE A 159 -3.14 25.64 -1.17
N TRP A 160 -3.79 26.51 -0.41
CA TRP A 160 -5.18 26.33 0.01
C TRP A 160 -6.15 26.62 -1.13
N VAL A 161 -7.00 25.64 -1.44
CA VAL A 161 -8.20 25.85 -2.29
C VAL A 161 -9.33 26.41 -1.43
N ASN A 162 -9.52 25.83 -0.25
CA ASN A 162 -10.35 26.37 0.82
C ASN A 162 -9.47 26.49 2.06
N SER A 163 -9.15 27.73 2.43
CA SER A 163 -8.26 28.03 3.55
C SER A 163 -8.95 27.80 4.89
N PRO A 164 -8.23 27.32 5.92
CA PRO A 164 -8.77 27.31 7.29
C PRO A 164 -9.04 28.70 7.87
N ALA A 165 -8.61 29.78 7.19
CA ALA A 165 -9.01 31.14 7.54
C ALA A 165 -10.48 31.47 7.19
N ASP A 166 -11.01 30.81 6.14
CA ASP A 166 -12.32 31.19 5.53
C ASP A 166 -13.28 29.98 5.50
N THR A 167 -12.83 28.82 5.92
CA THR A 167 -13.62 27.58 5.83
C THR A 167 -13.34 26.70 7.03
N ASP A 168 -14.39 26.30 7.71
CA ASP A 168 -14.30 25.30 8.76
C ASP A 168 -14.05 23.91 8.19
N ILE A 169 -13.41 23.03 8.99
CA ILE A 169 -13.36 21.62 8.66
C ILE A 169 -14.72 21.00 8.92
N ALA A 170 -15.36 20.50 7.86
CA ALA A 170 -16.66 19.88 7.96
C ALA A 170 -16.59 18.55 8.73
N ILE A 171 -17.65 18.24 9.47
CA ILE A 171 -17.84 16.88 10.01
C ILE A 171 -18.23 15.98 8.84
N ALA A 172 -17.57 14.82 8.72
CA ALA A 172 -17.89 13.84 7.70
C ALA A 172 -19.34 13.36 7.83
N PRO A 173 -20.14 13.40 6.74
CA PRO A 173 -21.50 12.88 6.76
C PRO A 173 -21.52 11.37 7.11
N LEU A 174 -22.55 10.94 7.85
CA LEU A 174 -22.67 9.53 8.26
C LEU A 174 -22.67 8.60 7.05
N THR A 175 -23.39 8.95 5.98
CA THR A 175 -23.42 8.18 4.73
C THR A 175 -22.04 8.02 4.09
N PHE A 176 -21.19 9.04 4.21
CA PHE A 176 -19.80 8.93 3.74
C PHE A 176 -18.98 8.03 4.64
N LEU A 177 -19.15 8.08 5.96
CA LEU A 177 -18.44 7.20 6.90
C LEU A 177 -18.82 5.73 6.68
N GLU A 178 -20.10 5.44 6.48
CA GLU A 178 -20.60 4.08 6.16
C GLU A 178 -19.98 3.57 4.85
N SER A 179 -20.01 4.38 3.79
CA SER A 179 -19.36 4.03 2.51
C SER A 179 -17.84 3.88 2.65
N TRP A 180 -17.18 4.71 3.47
CA TRP A 180 -15.74 4.57 3.75
C TRP A 180 -15.43 3.24 4.45
N GLU A 181 -16.24 2.85 5.43
CA GLU A 181 -16.10 1.56 6.11
C GLU A 181 -16.26 0.38 5.14
N GLU A 182 -17.21 0.47 4.20
CA GLU A 182 -17.44 -0.57 3.19
C GLU A 182 -16.27 -0.76 2.23
N VAL A 183 -15.66 0.34 1.76
CA VAL A 183 -14.53 0.30 0.82
C VAL A 183 -13.19 0.10 1.51
N SER A 184 -13.13 0.31 2.82
CA SER A 184 -11.94 0.03 3.63
C SER A 184 -11.60 -1.45 3.56
N PRO A 185 -10.30 -1.81 3.49
CA PRO A 185 -9.93 -3.21 3.59
C PRO A 185 -10.50 -3.73 4.91
N ARG A 186 -11.55 -4.55 4.81
CA ARG A 186 -12.10 -5.22 5.99
C ARG A 186 -10.91 -5.92 6.65
N LYS A 187 -10.70 -5.66 7.95
CA LYS A 187 -10.08 -6.70 8.75
C LYS A 187 -10.93 -7.93 8.46
N THR A 188 -10.46 -8.81 7.58
CA THR A 188 -11.02 -10.15 7.59
C THR A 188 -10.94 -10.50 9.06
N LYS A 189 -12.12 -10.62 9.72
CA LYS A 189 -12.22 -11.46 10.89
C LYS A 189 -11.83 -12.82 10.33
N LYS A 190 -10.54 -13.07 10.19
CA LYS A 190 -10.02 -14.41 10.25
C LYS A 190 -10.58 -14.86 11.56
N GLY A 191 -11.65 -15.66 11.45
CA GLY A 191 -12.30 -16.22 12.62
C GLY A 191 -11.15 -16.60 13.51
N PHE A 192 -11.24 -16.29 14.77
CA PHE A 192 -10.29 -16.71 15.78
C PHE A 192 -10.12 -18.22 15.59
N SER A 193 -9.34 -18.59 14.61
CA SER A 193 -8.69 -19.87 14.58
C SER A 193 -7.78 -19.73 15.80
N ARG A 194 -8.26 -20.24 16.95
CA ARG A 194 -7.38 -20.54 18.08
C ARG A 194 -6.16 -21.11 17.39
N ARG A 195 -5.04 -20.35 17.36
CA ARG A 195 -3.79 -20.88 16.86
C ARG A 195 -3.59 -22.14 17.66
N ILE A 196 -3.75 -23.28 17.01
CA ILE A 196 -3.34 -24.55 17.62
C ILE A 196 -1.84 -24.34 17.87
N PRO A 197 -1.40 -24.35 19.13
CA PRO A 197 0.01 -24.13 19.44
C PRO A 197 0.82 -25.08 18.57
N ARG A 198 1.75 -24.56 17.81
CA ARG A 198 2.59 -25.40 16.94
C ARG A 198 3.50 -26.23 17.83
N THR A 199 3.60 -27.50 17.50
CA THR A 199 4.50 -28.39 18.23
C THR A 199 5.96 -28.05 17.86
N LYS A 200 6.89 -28.41 18.74
CA LYS A 200 8.33 -28.27 18.46
C LYS A 200 8.73 -28.99 17.16
N ASP A 201 8.09 -30.14 16.88
CA ASP A 201 8.34 -30.90 15.64
C ASP A 201 7.88 -30.16 14.40
N ASP A 202 6.76 -29.40 14.48
CA ASP A 202 6.29 -28.57 13.37
C ASP A 202 7.25 -27.41 13.10
N LEU A 203 7.78 -26.79 14.16
CA LEU A 203 8.78 -25.72 14.04
C LEU A 203 10.08 -26.24 13.43
N ILE A 204 10.57 -27.43 13.85
CA ILE A 204 11.75 -28.06 13.28
C ILE A 204 11.58 -28.31 11.78
N LYS A 205 10.42 -28.83 11.37
CA LYS A 205 10.11 -29.09 9.96
C LYS A 205 10.07 -27.79 9.14
N ASP A 206 9.48 -26.73 9.68
CA ASP A 206 9.38 -25.45 8.97
C ASP A 206 10.74 -24.77 8.85
N VAL A 207 11.52 -24.70 9.92
CA VAL A 207 12.89 -24.16 9.89
C VAL A 207 13.74 -24.92 8.86
N ALA A 208 13.67 -26.26 8.84
CA ALA A 208 14.46 -27.09 7.91
C ALA A 208 14.13 -26.87 6.43
N ARG A 209 12.94 -26.37 6.10
CA ARG A 209 12.54 -26.11 4.71
C ARG A 209 12.73 -24.67 4.25
N VAL A 210 12.94 -23.72 5.16
CA VAL A 210 13.02 -22.28 4.80
C VAL A 210 14.04 -22.03 3.70
N ASP A 211 15.28 -22.45 3.88
CA ASP A 211 16.36 -22.19 2.90
C ASP A 211 16.01 -22.74 1.51
N LYS A 212 15.47 -23.96 1.47
CA LYS A 212 15.04 -24.58 0.21
C LYS A 212 13.94 -23.78 -0.50
N TYR A 213 13.01 -23.22 0.28
CA TYR A 213 11.93 -22.39 -0.29
C TYR A 213 12.43 -21.03 -0.73
N LEU A 214 13.36 -20.41 0.00
CA LEU A 214 14.01 -19.16 -0.41
C LEU A 214 14.76 -19.36 -1.75
N GLU A 215 15.56 -20.42 -1.87
CA GLU A 215 16.32 -20.73 -3.08
C GLU A 215 15.42 -21.02 -4.29
N ARG A 216 14.36 -21.78 -4.08
CA ARG A 216 13.51 -22.25 -5.18
C ARG A 216 12.48 -21.25 -5.65
N TYR A 217 11.83 -20.52 -4.72
CA TYR A 217 10.66 -19.70 -5.02
C TYR A 217 10.88 -18.20 -4.87
N TYR A 218 11.85 -17.78 -4.09
CA TYR A 218 12.15 -16.38 -3.82
C TYR A 218 13.52 -15.96 -4.35
N SER A 219 14.06 -16.65 -5.33
CA SER A 219 15.33 -16.26 -5.95
C SER A 219 15.15 -14.99 -6.82
N PRO A 220 16.20 -14.17 -6.98
CA PRO A 220 16.16 -13.00 -7.89
C PRO A 220 15.82 -13.36 -9.33
N ALA A 221 16.14 -14.59 -9.76
CA ALA A 221 15.76 -15.09 -11.08
C ALA A 221 14.23 -15.13 -11.31
N ASN A 222 13.44 -15.14 -10.24
CA ASN A 222 11.98 -15.13 -10.26
C ASN A 222 11.40 -13.71 -10.06
N ASN A 223 12.18 -12.65 -10.26
CA ASN A 223 11.79 -11.24 -10.07
C ASN A 223 11.36 -10.84 -8.64
N TYR A 224 11.84 -11.54 -7.61
CA TYR A 224 11.55 -11.23 -6.20
C TYR A 224 12.62 -10.32 -5.56
N SER A 225 13.00 -9.26 -6.26
CA SER A 225 13.93 -8.25 -5.76
C SER A 225 13.26 -6.94 -5.33
N ASP A 226 11.91 -6.88 -5.36
CA ASP A 226 11.19 -5.71 -4.89
C ASP A 226 11.17 -5.61 -3.36
N TYR A 227 11.13 -4.38 -2.87
CA TYR A 227 11.21 -4.07 -1.44
C TYR A 227 10.05 -4.68 -0.64
N ASP A 228 8.83 -4.67 -1.17
CA ASP A 228 7.64 -5.15 -0.45
C ASP A 228 7.68 -6.67 -0.26
N THR A 229 8.13 -7.39 -1.27
CA THR A 229 8.36 -8.85 -1.18
C THR A 229 9.48 -9.15 -0.20
N TRP A 230 10.61 -8.43 -0.27
CA TRP A 230 11.72 -8.55 0.67
C TRP A 230 11.27 -8.35 2.11
N LEU A 231 10.55 -7.25 2.39
CA LEU A 231 10.03 -6.96 3.73
C LEU A 231 9.07 -8.05 4.23
N THR A 232 8.17 -8.52 3.35
CA THR A 232 7.20 -9.58 3.67
C THR A 232 7.89 -10.88 4.05
N VAL A 233 8.94 -11.26 3.33
CA VAL A 233 9.73 -12.47 3.64
C VAL A 233 10.45 -12.30 4.97
N LEU A 234 11.13 -11.18 5.20
CA LEU A 234 11.80 -10.91 6.49
C LEU A 234 10.84 -10.99 7.66
N MET A 235 9.64 -10.39 7.56
CA MET A 235 8.62 -10.47 8.61
C MET A 235 8.18 -11.90 8.89
N ALA A 236 8.03 -12.75 7.86
CA ALA A 236 7.67 -14.15 8.03
C ALA A 236 8.78 -14.97 8.73
N LEU A 237 10.04 -14.73 8.36
CA LEU A 237 11.20 -15.40 8.97
C LEU A 237 11.40 -14.94 10.43
N HIS A 238 11.27 -13.66 10.69
CA HIS A 238 11.32 -13.10 12.04
C HIS A 238 10.25 -13.71 12.94
N HIS A 239 9.00 -13.78 12.47
CA HIS A 239 7.91 -14.42 13.23
C HIS A 239 8.20 -15.88 13.56
N LEU A 240 8.71 -16.68 12.61
CA LEU A 240 9.11 -18.06 12.90
C LEU A 240 10.29 -18.13 13.87
N SER A 241 11.22 -17.16 13.84
CA SER A 241 12.31 -17.05 14.82
C SER A 241 11.80 -16.80 16.23
N LEU A 242 10.78 -15.96 16.39
CA LEU A 242 10.14 -15.72 17.71
C LEU A 242 9.44 -16.98 18.22
N GLU A 243 8.66 -17.66 17.37
CA GLU A 243 8.05 -18.95 17.75
C GLU A 243 9.11 -20.00 18.14
N TRP A 244 10.26 -20.00 17.46
CA TRP A 244 11.39 -20.87 17.80
C TRP A 244 12.00 -20.49 19.14
N GLU A 245 12.23 -19.20 19.41
CA GLU A 245 12.78 -18.71 20.68
C GLU A 245 11.89 -19.08 21.86
N GLU A 246 10.58 -18.91 21.77
CA GLU A 246 9.63 -19.32 22.81
C GLU A 246 9.72 -20.80 23.16
N ASN A 247 9.98 -21.67 22.14
CA ASN A 247 9.99 -23.12 22.32
C ASN A 247 11.37 -23.71 22.65
N THR A 248 12.45 -22.95 22.39
CA THR A 248 13.83 -23.48 22.52
C THR A 248 14.76 -22.59 23.34
N GLY A 249 14.41 -21.32 23.56
CA GLY A 249 15.27 -20.31 24.18
C GLY A 249 16.38 -19.75 23.28
N PHE A 250 16.47 -20.18 22.01
CA PHE A 250 17.47 -19.69 21.06
C PHE A 250 16.89 -18.58 20.17
N LYS A 251 17.52 -17.39 20.26
CA LYS A 251 17.15 -16.20 19.51
C LYS A 251 17.57 -16.26 18.04
N ASP A 252 16.85 -15.50 17.22
CA ASP A 252 17.23 -15.14 15.85
C ASP A 252 17.62 -16.32 14.96
N LYS A 253 16.95 -17.45 15.15
CA LYS A 253 17.27 -18.70 14.44
C LYS A 253 17.34 -18.55 12.92
N LEU A 254 16.50 -17.69 12.34
CA LEU A 254 16.43 -17.50 10.88
C LEU A 254 17.09 -16.20 10.39
N LEU A 255 17.71 -15.42 11.25
CA LEU A 255 18.47 -14.25 10.83
C LEU A 255 19.61 -14.60 9.85
N PRO A 256 20.40 -15.68 10.06
CA PRO A 256 21.39 -16.10 9.07
C PRO A 256 20.78 -16.45 7.69
N SER A 257 19.63 -17.10 7.66
CA SER A 257 18.92 -17.41 6.41
C SER A 257 18.43 -16.13 5.72
N ALA A 258 17.96 -15.15 6.49
CA ALA A 258 17.56 -13.84 5.97
C ALA A 258 18.75 -13.09 5.34
N HIS A 259 19.91 -13.06 6.00
CA HIS A 259 21.13 -12.47 5.45
C HIS A 259 21.59 -13.19 4.18
N LYS A 260 21.67 -14.54 4.19
CA LYS A 260 22.05 -15.34 3.03
C LYS A 260 21.15 -15.05 1.84
N TRP A 261 19.85 -15.04 2.03
CA TRP A 261 18.88 -14.76 0.97
C TRP A 261 18.97 -13.33 0.45
N SER A 262 19.01 -12.34 1.34
CA SER A 262 19.08 -10.91 0.97
C SER A 262 20.39 -10.58 0.24
N SER A 263 21.49 -11.30 0.54
CA SER A 263 22.78 -11.09 -0.13
C SER A 263 22.77 -11.40 -1.63
N TRP A 264 21.73 -12.06 -2.15
CA TRP A 264 21.56 -12.28 -3.59
C TRP A 264 21.02 -11.04 -4.32
N MET A 265 20.56 -10.04 -3.58
CA MET A 265 20.04 -8.79 -4.14
C MET A 265 21.16 -7.75 -4.31
N SER A 266 21.13 -7.00 -5.41
CA SER A 266 22.18 -6.02 -5.73
C SER A 266 22.27 -4.85 -4.76
N ASN A 267 21.19 -4.56 -4.03
CA ASN A 267 21.05 -3.49 -3.05
C ASN A 267 21.10 -3.98 -1.60
N TYR A 268 21.65 -5.18 -1.35
CA TYR A 268 21.75 -5.73 -0.01
C TYR A 268 22.64 -4.87 0.89
N ASP A 269 22.09 -4.51 2.05
CA ASP A 269 22.78 -3.84 3.15
C ASP A 269 22.50 -4.62 4.45
N ALA A 270 23.57 -5.12 5.08
CA ALA A 270 23.46 -5.94 6.29
C ALA A 270 22.92 -5.11 7.49
N GLN A 271 23.32 -3.82 7.59
CA GLN A 271 22.88 -2.96 8.70
C GLN A 271 21.39 -2.58 8.55
N GLU A 272 20.94 -2.34 7.31
CA GLU A 272 19.53 -2.10 7.04
C GLU A 272 18.68 -3.34 7.35
N LEU A 273 19.15 -4.53 7.00
CA LEU A 273 18.46 -5.78 7.33
C LEU A 273 18.32 -5.96 8.84
N GLU A 274 19.40 -5.83 9.61
CA GLU A 274 19.37 -5.96 11.07
C GLU A 274 18.47 -4.90 11.71
N TYR A 275 18.54 -3.65 11.25
CA TYR A 275 17.65 -2.59 11.72
C TYR A 275 16.17 -2.92 11.46
N LYS A 276 15.84 -3.46 10.29
CA LYS A 276 14.46 -3.89 9.97
C LYS A 276 14.03 -5.07 10.82
N TRP A 277 14.90 -6.05 10.99
CA TRP A 277 14.66 -7.23 11.81
C TRP A 277 14.32 -6.85 13.25
N ASP A 278 15.09 -5.97 13.86
CA ASP A 278 14.87 -5.48 15.23
C ASP A 278 13.62 -4.59 15.35
N SER A 279 13.16 -3.99 14.27
CA SER A 279 11.98 -3.12 14.24
C SER A 279 10.65 -3.85 14.18
N PHE A 280 10.65 -5.16 13.91
CA PHE A 280 9.42 -5.94 13.83
C PHE A 280 8.83 -6.19 15.22
N SER A 281 7.49 -6.38 15.27
CA SER A 281 6.81 -6.69 16.51
C SER A 281 7.37 -7.97 17.14
N LYS A 282 7.61 -7.91 18.45
CA LYS A 282 8.04 -9.06 19.28
C LYS A 282 6.87 -9.84 19.83
N ASP A 283 5.64 -9.41 19.57
CA ASP A 283 4.42 -10.10 20.01
C ASP A 283 3.91 -11.01 18.87
N ILE A 284 4.04 -12.32 19.06
CA ILE A 284 3.54 -13.33 18.11
C ILE A 284 2.01 -13.31 18.02
N SER A 285 1.32 -12.74 18.98
CA SER A 285 -0.14 -12.65 19.03
C SER A 285 -0.71 -11.44 18.29
N ASP A 286 0.14 -10.50 17.83
CA ASP A 286 -0.29 -9.29 17.15
C ASP A 286 -1.15 -9.61 15.91
N GLU A 287 -2.26 -8.92 15.77
CA GLU A 287 -3.13 -9.02 14.60
C GLU A 287 -2.43 -8.44 13.36
N GLY A 288 -2.46 -9.19 12.26
CA GLY A 288 -1.89 -8.75 10.98
C GLY A 288 -0.43 -9.09 10.78
N VAL A 289 0.20 -9.83 11.69
CA VAL A 289 1.58 -10.32 11.53
C VAL A 289 1.68 -11.26 10.33
N VAL A 290 2.69 -11.05 9.50
CA VAL A 290 3.03 -11.95 8.40
C VAL A 290 3.66 -13.21 9.00
N THR A 291 3.01 -14.35 8.83
CA THR A 291 3.45 -15.61 9.41
C THR A 291 4.18 -16.48 8.37
N ILE A 292 4.92 -17.48 8.85
CA ILE A 292 5.57 -18.47 7.98
C ILE A 292 4.54 -19.24 7.13
N ALA A 293 3.30 -19.35 7.55
CA ALA A 293 2.24 -19.94 6.75
C ALA A 293 1.95 -19.11 5.49
N SER A 294 1.97 -17.78 5.58
CA SER A 294 1.84 -16.88 4.43
C SER A 294 3.00 -17.01 3.45
N PHE A 295 4.22 -17.17 3.97
CA PHE A 295 5.42 -17.42 3.17
C PHE A 295 5.29 -18.73 2.36
N PHE A 296 4.94 -19.85 3.00
CA PHE A 296 4.75 -21.12 2.29
C PHE A 296 3.55 -21.12 1.35
N HIS A 297 2.48 -20.38 1.67
CA HIS A 297 1.32 -20.26 0.80
C HIS A 297 1.68 -19.53 -0.50
N LYS A 298 2.31 -18.37 -0.40
CA LYS A 298 2.79 -17.63 -1.57
C LYS A 298 3.76 -18.46 -2.42
N ALA A 299 4.70 -19.16 -1.79
CA ALA A 299 5.61 -20.07 -2.52
C ALA A 299 4.87 -21.15 -3.30
N LYS A 300 3.75 -21.67 -2.79
CA LYS A 300 2.92 -22.67 -3.50
C LYS A 300 2.14 -22.05 -4.66
N GLU A 301 1.62 -20.85 -4.51
CA GLU A 301 0.96 -20.12 -5.60
C GLU A 301 1.94 -19.90 -6.78
N HIS A 302 3.19 -19.54 -6.46
CA HIS A 302 4.24 -19.40 -7.48
C HIS A 302 4.64 -20.74 -8.11
N ALA A 303 4.65 -21.84 -7.34
CA ALA A 303 4.89 -23.17 -7.87
C ALA A 303 3.79 -23.60 -8.87
N ASN A 304 2.53 -23.32 -8.55
CA ASN A 304 1.41 -23.62 -9.43
C ASN A 304 1.48 -22.76 -10.70
N TRP A 305 1.80 -21.47 -10.57
CA TRP A 305 2.00 -20.60 -11.73
C TRP A 305 3.15 -21.09 -12.64
N ALA A 306 4.29 -21.47 -12.06
CA ALA A 306 5.42 -22.01 -12.83
C ALA A 306 5.08 -23.33 -13.54
N ILE A 307 4.28 -24.20 -12.89
CA ILE A 307 3.79 -25.44 -13.49
C ILE A 307 2.83 -25.14 -14.63
N ASP A 308 1.87 -24.21 -14.43
CA ASP A 308 0.92 -23.78 -15.46
C ASP A 308 1.63 -23.18 -16.69
N GLU A 309 2.67 -22.38 -16.48
CA GLU A 309 3.49 -21.82 -17.57
C GLU A 309 4.31 -22.89 -18.30
N GLU A 310 4.84 -23.88 -17.58
CA GLU A 310 5.55 -25.00 -18.18
C GLU A 310 4.61 -25.93 -18.95
N GLU A 311 3.42 -26.19 -18.43
CA GLU A 311 2.38 -26.96 -19.12
C GLU A 311 1.86 -26.24 -20.36
N LYS A 312 1.62 -24.93 -20.28
CA LYS A 312 1.27 -24.09 -21.44
C LYS A 312 2.37 -24.10 -22.50
N LYS A 313 3.65 -24.03 -22.10
CA LYS A 313 4.79 -24.16 -23.01
C LYS A 313 4.83 -25.53 -23.68
N LYS A 314 4.65 -26.62 -22.94
CA LYS A 314 4.61 -27.98 -23.48
C LYS A 314 3.45 -28.18 -24.45
N GLN A 315 2.24 -27.74 -24.08
CA GLN A 315 1.07 -27.80 -24.97
C GLN A 315 1.27 -26.98 -26.23
N PHE A 316 1.98 -25.85 -26.15
CA PHE A 316 2.31 -25.02 -27.31
C PHE A 316 3.39 -25.64 -28.19
N GLU A 317 4.36 -26.38 -27.64
CA GLU A 317 5.42 -27.08 -28.33
C GLU A 317 4.92 -28.39 -28.97
N GLU A 318 3.92 -29.05 -28.36
CA GLU A 318 3.32 -30.31 -28.84
C GLU A 318 2.26 -30.07 -29.92
N LYS A 319 1.70 -28.86 -30.10
CA LYS A 319 0.83 -28.56 -31.25
C LYS A 319 1.62 -28.66 -32.54
N PRO A 320 1.13 -29.45 -33.55
CA PRO A 320 1.80 -29.58 -34.83
C PRO A 320 2.05 -28.19 -35.44
N LYS A 321 3.26 -27.95 -35.93
CA LYS A 321 3.65 -26.65 -36.53
C LYS A 321 2.85 -26.44 -37.82
N ARG A 322 1.64 -25.87 -37.69
CA ARG A 322 0.81 -25.48 -38.83
C ARG A 322 1.53 -24.44 -39.71
N LYS A 323 1.41 -24.52 -40.98
CA LYS A 323 1.92 -23.51 -41.92
C LYS A 323 1.11 -22.21 -41.75
N LYS A 324 1.74 -21.07 -42.03
CA LYS A 324 1.09 -19.73 -41.89
C LYS A 324 -0.22 -19.67 -42.71
N THR A 325 -0.24 -20.31 -43.87
CA THR A 325 -1.42 -20.38 -44.75
C THR A 325 -2.57 -21.21 -44.16
N GLU A 326 -2.28 -22.29 -43.47
CA GLU A 326 -3.26 -23.12 -42.76
C GLU A 326 -3.86 -22.34 -41.59
N LEU A 327 -3.04 -21.67 -40.79
CA LEU A 327 -3.51 -20.83 -39.70
C LEU A 327 -4.39 -19.66 -40.17
N LEU A 328 -4.02 -19.01 -41.29
CA LEU A 328 -4.82 -17.92 -41.85
C LEU A 328 -6.18 -18.43 -42.39
N ASN A 329 -6.22 -19.62 -42.95
CA ASN A 329 -7.48 -20.23 -43.41
C ASN A 329 -8.38 -20.59 -42.21
N ASP A 330 -7.81 -21.16 -41.15
CA ASP A 330 -8.57 -21.52 -39.94
C ASP A 330 -9.13 -20.26 -39.23
N ILE A 331 -8.34 -19.17 -39.15
CA ILE A 331 -8.80 -17.86 -38.65
C ILE A 331 -9.97 -17.34 -39.50
N PHE A 332 -9.84 -17.40 -40.81
CA PHE A 332 -10.87 -16.91 -41.73
C PHE A 332 -12.16 -17.73 -41.62
N GLU A 333 -12.07 -19.05 -41.58
CA GLU A 333 -13.21 -19.96 -41.43
C GLU A 333 -13.91 -19.81 -40.05
N SER A 334 -13.14 -19.62 -38.99
CA SER A 334 -13.67 -19.36 -37.63
C SER A 334 -14.37 -18.00 -37.53
N ALA A 335 -13.81 -16.99 -38.19
CA ALA A 335 -14.43 -15.66 -38.28
C ALA A 335 -15.76 -15.71 -39.05
N LEU A 336 -15.83 -16.48 -40.14
CA LEU A 336 -17.07 -16.69 -40.95
C LEU A 336 -18.17 -17.40 -40.13
N ARG A 337 -17.78 -18.31 -39.23
CA ARG A 337 -18.72 -19.04 -38.35
C ARG A 337 -19.10 -18.26 -37.10
N GLY A 338 -18.47 -17.12 -36.84
CA GLY A 338 -18.72 -16.31 -35.65
C GLY A 338 -18.17 -16.92 -34.34
N ASP A 339 -17.27 -17.90 -34.44
CA ASP A 339 -16.62 -18.55 -33.30
C ASP A 339 -15.46 -17.70 -32.76
N LYS A 340 -15.78 -16.80 -31.83
CA LYS A 340 -14.85 -15.81 -31.30
C LYS A 340 -13.69 -16.44 -30.51
N ASP A 341 -13.92 -17.55 -29.84
CA ASP A 341 -12.91 -18.17 -28.96
C ASP A 341 -11.86 -18.90 -29.82
N SER A 342 -12.26 -19.66 -30.82
CA SER A 342 -11.35 -20.31 -31.76
C SER A 342 -10.56 -19.30 -32.62
N TYR A 343 -11.20 -18.20 -33.03
CA TYR A 343 -10.54 -17.09 -33.73
C TYR A 343 -9.44 -16.43 -32.89
N ALA A 344 -9.72 -16.18 -31.59
CA ALA A 344 -8.77 -15.55 -30.71
C ALA A 344 -7.53 -16.43 -30.42
N GLU A 345 -7.72 -17.74 -30.27
CA GLU A 345 -6.62 -18.70 -30.05
C GLU A 345 -5.72 -18.81 -31.29
N ASP A 346 -6.28 -18.97 -32.47
CA ASP A 346 -5.53 -19.09 -33.74
C ASP A 346 -4.80 -17.78 -34.09
N PHE A 347 -5.40 -16.62 -33.77
CA PHE A 347 -4.77 -15.32 -33.96
C PHE A 347 -3.59 -15.12 -32.99
N ALA A 348 -3.73 -15.52 -31.74
CA ALA A 348 -2.65 -15.49 -30.76
C ALA A 348 -1.48 -16.41 -31.15
N GLU A 349 -1.76 -17.61 -31.66
CA GLU A 349 -0.76 -18.52 -32.21
C GLU A 349 0.00 -17.89 -33.39
N MET A 350 -0.72 -17.22 -34.29
CA MET A 350 -0.12 -16.54 -35.44
C MET A 350 0.80 -15.39 -35.00
N GLU A 351 0.36 -14.54 -34.07
CA GLU A 351 1.20 -13.44 -33.55
C GLU A 351 2.48 -13.96 -32.94
N VAL A 352 2.42 -14.95 -32.07
CA VAL A 352 3.60 -15.49 -31.38
C VAL A 352 4.60 -16.12 -32.36
N ARG A 353 4.10 -16.85 -33.37
CA ARG A 353 4.98 -17.57 -34.30
C ARG A 353 5.55 -16.72 -35.43
N PHE A 354 4.86 -15.69 -35.88
CA PHE A 354 5.23 -14.99 -37.13
C PHE A 354 5.60 -13.52 -36.94
N ARG A 355 5.39 -12.90 -35.75
CA ARG A 355 5.78 -11.51 -35.44
C ARG A 355 7.29 -11.31 -35.24
N LYS A 356 8.05 -12.38 -35.03
CA LYS A 356 9.51 -12.32 -34.76
C LYS A 356 10.40 -12.29 -36.02
N ARG A 357 9.83 -12.02 -37.22
CA ARG A 357 10.58 -11.97 -38.50
C ARG A 357 10.32 -10.70 -39.31
N ALA A 358 9.98 -9.60 -38.67
CA ALA A 358 9.96 -8.29 -39.30
C ALA A 358 10.95 -7.34 -38.59
#